data_6dae16b1996f4f7691facb68fa78b372
#
_entry.id   6dae16b1996f4f7691facb68fa78b372
#
_cell.length_a   1.000
_cell.length_b   1.000
_cell.length_c   1.000
_cell.angle_alpha   90.00
_cell.angle_beta   90.00
_cell.angle_gamma   90.00
#
_symmetry.space_group_name_H-M   'P 1'
#
loop_
_entity.id
_entity.type
_entity.pdbx_description
1 polymer ?
#
loop_
_entity_poly.entity_id
_entity_poly.type
_entity_poly.pdbx_seq_one_letter_code
_entity_poly.pdbx_strand_id
1 'polypeptide(L)'
;MSATAPETTKSSTLALTVGAIGVVFGDIGTSPIYTMREAFSDRYGLVVSLDNVLGVLSLIFWALMLVVTLKYIIFMMRADNRGEGGMMALLSLVLRATRRGSRQRYLLLSLGLFGAALFYGDGMITPAISVLSAVEGLEIATPALQPFVIPLTIVVVVLLFMLQRRGTAAVGALFGPVTLVWFAVLALLGLLNIVQNAAVLAAINPLYAVAFFADNKFAGFLALGAVVLAITGTEGIYTDMGHFGKKPIRVAWSLVVLPSLALNYFGQGALILRDPQALSHPFYYMAPEWALLPLVGLATAATVIASQAVISGTYSLTRQAIQLGYCPRLDIFHTSESEIGQIYMPWINWTLMLAVIGLVIGFGSSSNLASAYGVAVTGMMTIDTILAFFVITTLWKWTKWLAVPLLIIFLFIDVSFFSANVHKLLHGGWFPILIGVVLFTLFATWRRGRGLLMKRLAPGAIGIQPFIESITQHPPTRVPGTAVFLTAATEGVPHALLHNLNHNKVLHERVVLLTVQNEDIPHVDDSERLEVEQLAPDFHRVIAHYGFKDEPDVPSALELARQHGLEFSMMETSFFLSRQTLVPKMGREMSLWREKVFAIMARNASSATGYFKIPANRVVELGTRIEL
;
A
#
# COMPACT_ATOMS: atom_id res chain seq x y z
N MET A 1 -25.67 34.38 6.83
CA MET A 1 -26.18 33.25 6.03
C MET A 1 -25.37 32.05 6.40
N SER A 2 -25.95 31.16 7.19
CA SER A 2 -25.30 29.90 7.67
C SER A 2 -25.17 28.96 6.47
N ALA A 3 -23.95 28.72 6.00
CA ALA A 3 -23.68 27.67 5.04
C ALA A 3 -23.76 26.33 5.80
N THR A 4 -24.87 25.63 5.58
CA THR A 4 -25.01 24.23 6.00
C THR A 4 -23.89 23.42 5.34
N ALA A 5 -23.05 22.77 6.15
CA ALA A 5 -22.09 21.78 5.67
C ALA A 5 -22.83 20.74 4.79
N PRO A 6 -22.25 20.31 3.67
CA PRO A 6 -22.89 19.29 2.83
C PRO A 6 -23.04 18.02 3.65
N GLU A 7 -24.28 17.56 3.84
CA GLU A 7 -24.59 16.23 4.33
C GLU A 7 -23.86 15.21 3.44
N THR A 8 -22.85 14.55 3.98
CA THR A 8 -22.24 13.40 3.33
C THR A 8 -23.33 12.34 3.18
N THR A 9 -23.86 12.20 1.97
CA THR A 9 -24.81 11.14 1.61
C THR A 9 -24.11 9.80 1.92
N LYS A 10 -24.54 9.14 2.99
CA LYS A 10 -24.08 7.80 3.36
C LYS A 10 -24.36 6.88 2.16
N SER A 11 -23.34 6.52 1.41
CA SER A 11 -23.46 5.54 0.32
C SER A 11 -24.10 4.26 0.87
N SER A 12 -25.06 3.68 0.11
CA SER A 12 -25.76 2.48 0.58
C SER A 12 -24.77 1.32 0.75
N THR A 13 -25.02 0.45 1.74
CA THR A 13 -24.19 -0.76 1.96
C THR A 13 -24.04 -1.59 0.68
N LEU A 14 -25.08 -1.58 -0.18
CA LEU A 14 -25.05 -2.27 -1.48
C LEU A 14 -24.04 -1.63 -2.43
N ALA A 15 -24.04 -0.30 -2.55
CA ALA A 15 -23.08 0.43 -3.41
C ALA A 15 -21.63 0.18 -2.94
N LEU A 16 -21.39 0.24 -1.62
CA LEU A 16 -20.08 -0.07 -1.06
C LEU A 16 -19.68 -1.54 -1.28
N THR A 17 -20.63 -2.48 -1.24
CA THR A 17 -20.37 -3.90 -1.51
C THR A 17 -19.97 -4.11 -2.97
N VAL A 18 -20.68 -3.48 -3.91
CA VAL A 18 -20.35 -3.57 -5.35
C VAL A 18 -19.01 -2.88 -5.63
N GLY A 19 -18.74 -1.75 -5.00
CA GLY A 19 -17.43 -1.08 -5.08
C GLY A 19 -16.29 -1.97 -4.55
N ALA A 20 -16.51 -2.63 -3.41
CA ALA A 20 -15.55 -3.57 -2.84
C ALA A 20 -15.28 -4.77 -3.77
N ILE A 21 -16.31 -5.32 -4.45
CA ILE A 21 -16.13 -6.37 -5.47
C ILE A 21 -15.19 -5.88 -6.57
N GLY A 22 -15.36 -4.64 -7.03
CA GLY A 22 -14.57 -4.09 -8.11
C GLY A 22 -13.11 -3.81 -7.75
N VAL A 23 -12.87 -3.24 -6.59
CA VAL A 23 -11.53 -2.75 -6.21
C VAL A 23 -10.80 -3.77 -5.34
N VAL A 24 -11.42 -4.20 -4.23
CA VAL A 24 -10.74 -5.04 -3.22
C VAL A 24 -10.48 -6.45 -3.72
N PHE A 25 -11.41 -7.01 -4.49
CA PHE A 25 -11.36 -8.41 -4.93
C PHE A 25 -10.97 -8.59 -6.41
N GLY A 26 -10.52 -7.52 -7.08
CA GLY A 26 -10.09 -7.59 -8.47
C GLY A 26 -8.93 -8.56 -8.65
N ASP A 27 -7.88 -8.43 -7.84
CA ASP A 27 -6.64 -9.20 -7.97
C ASP A 27 -6.88 -10.70 -7.66
N ILE A 28 -7.45 -11.03 -6.51
CA ILE A 28 -7.78 -12.43 -6.19
C ILE A 28 -8.76 -13.05 -7.21
N GLY A 29 -9.61 -12.21 -7.84
CA GLY A 29 -10.54 -12.62 -8.90
C GLY A 29 -9.87 -13.01 -10.21
N THR A 30 -8.65 -12.54 -10.47
CA THR A 30 -7.90 -12.87 -11.69
C THR A 30 -6.99 -14.09 -11.52
N SER A 31 -6.73 -14.52 -10.28
CA SER A 31 -5.89 -15.69 -9.97
C SER A 31 -6.33 -17.00 -10.65
N PRO A 32 -7.63 -17.27 -10.90
CA PRO A 32 -8.05 -18.48 -11.61
C PRO A 32 -7.49 -18.62 -13.03
N ILE A 33 -7.09 -17.51 -13.67
CA ILE A 33 -6.57 -17.52 -15.04
C ILE A 33 -5.27 -18.34 -15.14
N TYR A 34 -4.45 -18.33 -14.10
CA TYR A 34 -3.10 -18.93 -14.13
C TYR A 34 -2.81 -19.98 -13.05
N THR A 35 -3.55 -20.00 -11.94
CA THR A 35 -3.22 -20.84 -10.77
C THR A 35 -3.23 -22.34 -11.06
N MET A 36 -4.29 -22.86 -11.70
CA MET A 36 -4.40 -24.30 -11.97
C MET A 36 -3.38 -24.77 -13.00
N ARG A 37 -3.09 -23.95 -14.02
CA ARG A 37 -2.01 -24.22 -14.98
C ARG A 37 -0.67 -24.33 -14.27
N GLU A 38 -0.37 -23.39 -13.38
CA GLU A 38 0.90 -23.39 -12.64
C GLU A 38 1.00 -24.60 -11.68
N ALA A 39 -0.11 -24.99 -11.02
CA ALA A 39 -0.09 -26.09 -10.05
C ALA A 39 0.30 -27.44 -10.67
N PHE A 40 0.02 -27.65 -11.94
CA PHE A 40 0.38 -28.85 -12.70
C PHE A 40 1.50 -28.61 -13.71
N SER A 41 2.26 -27.52 -13.58
CA SER A 41 3.42 -27.29 -14.45
C SER A 41 4.50 -28.35 -14.20
N ASP A 42 5.31 -28.59 -15.24
CA ASP A 42 6.41 -29.58 -15.19
C ASP A 42 7.39 -29.34 -14.03
N ARG A 43 7.41 -28.13 -13.49
CA ARG A 43 8.28 -27.75 -12.35
C ARG A 43 8.02 -28.55 -11.09
N TYR A 44 6.80 -29.03 -10.89
CA TYR A 44 6.41 -29.78 -9.69
C TYR A 44 6.39 -31.29 -9.93
N GLY A 45 6.43 -31.74 -11.19
CA GLY A 45 6.41 -33.14 -11.53
C GLY A 45 5.13 -33.88 -11.15
N LEU A 46 4.01 -33.14 -10.99
CA LEU A 46 2.73 -33.71 -10.63
C LEU A 46 2.04 -34.28 -11.86
N VAL A 47 1.71 -35.56 -11.79
CA VAL A 47 0.92 -36.24 -12.84
C VAL A 47 -0.55 -35.88 -12.66
N VAL A 48 -1.25 -35.63 -13.76
CA VAL A 48 -2.71 -35.46 -13.75
C VAL A 48 -3.38 -36.79 -13.42
N SER A 49 -3.87 -36.91 -12.20
CA SER A 49 -4.64 -38.04 -11.68
C SER A 49 -5.80 -37.51 -10.85
N LEU A 50 -6.81 -38.36 -10.62
CA LEU A 50 -7.95 -37.97 -9.76
C LEU A 50 -7.47 -37.49 -8.38
N ASP A 51 -6.57 -38.26 -7.73
CA ASP A 51 -6.10 -37.95 -6.38
C ASP A 51 -5.28 -36.67 -6.33
N ASN A 52 -4.42 -36.41 -7.33
CA ASN A 52 -3.64 -35.17 -7.40
C ASN A 52 -4.53 -33.95 -7.68
N VAL A 53 -5.51 -34.07 -8.58
CA VAL A 53 -6.45 -32.96 -8.86
C VAL A 53 -7.31 -32.67 -7.62
N LEU A 54 -7.86 -33.69 -6.95
CA LEU A 54 -8.62 -33.51 -5.72
C LEU A 54 -7.73 -32.92 -4.61
N GLY A 55 -6.48 -33.36 -4.51
CA GLY A 55 -5.52 -32.82 -3.54
C GLY A 55 -5.24 -31.33 -3.75
N VAL A 56 -4.91 -30.92 -4.97
CA VAL A 56 -4.67 -29.51 -5.32
C VAL A 56 -5.91 -28.66 -5.10
N LEU A 57 -7.09 -29.11 -5.54
CA LEU A 57 -8.36 -28.40 -5.32
C LEU A 57 -8.68 -28.26 -3.83
N SER A 58 -8.44 -29.32 -3.03
CA SER A 58 -8.63 -29.28 -1.58
C SER A 58 -7.67 -28.27 -0.94
N LEU A 59 -6.40 -28.23 -1.34
CA LEU A 59 -5.43 -27.23 -0.87
C LEU A 59 -5.86 -25.81 -1.22
N ILE A 60 -6.30 -25.53 -2.45
CA ILE A 60 -6.80 -24.23 -2.88
C ILE A 60 -8.02 -23.82 -2.05
N PHE A 61 -9.02 -24.71 -1.92
CA PHE A 61 -10.24 -24.44 -1.16
C PHE A 61 -9.93 -24.11 0.31
N TRP A 62 -9.10 -24.92 0.96
CA TRP A 62 -8.75 -24.67 2.36
C TRP A 62 -7.79 -23.50 2.55
N ALA A 63 -6.96 -23.15 1.55
CA ALA A 63 -6.20 -21.92 1.56
C ALA A 63 -7.13 -20.69 1.51
N LEU A 64 -8.17 -20.67 0.66
CA LEU A 64 -9.19 -19.63 0.63
C LEU A 64 -9.95 -19.53 1.97
N MET A 65 -10.25 -20.67 2.60
CA MET A 65 -10.95 -20.69 3.89
C MET A 65 -10.05 -20.26 5.05
N LEU A 66 -8.83 -20.79 5.17
CA LEU A 66 -7.97 -20.54 6.33
C LEU A 66 -7.24 -19.19 6.23
N VAL A 67 -6.73 -18.86 5.03
CA VAL A 67 -5.95 -17.62 4.86
C VAL A 67 -6.88 -16.46 4.57
N VAL A 68 -7.69 -16.52 3.51
CA VAL A 68 -8.49 -15.35 3.14
C VAL A 68 -9.63 -15.14 4.13
N THR A 69 -10.48 -16.18 4.35
CA THR A 69 -11.66 -16.03 5.20
C THR A 69 -11.28 -15.87 6.67
N LEU A 70 -10.57 -16.85 7.23
CA LEU A 70 -10.31 -16.86 8.68
C LEU A 70 -9.26 -15.82 9.07
N LYS A 71 -8.07 -15.83 8.42
CA LYS A 71 -6.98 -14.96 8.80
C LYS A 71 -7.26 -13.51 8.40
N TYR A 72 -7.54 -13.20 7.11
CA TYR A 72 -7.68 -11.80 6.68
C TYR A 72 -9.05 -11.22 7.00
N ILE A 73 -10.15 -11.81 6.54
CA ILE A 73 -11.50 -11.23 6.65
C ILE A 73 -12.05 -11.26 8.08
N ILE A 74 -11.81 -12.34 8.83
CA ILE A 74 -12.33 -12.43 10.19
C ILE A 74 -11.36 -11.83 11.19
N PHE A 75 -10.05 -12.09 11.06
CA PHE A 75 -9.06 -11.79 12.09
C PHE A 75 -8.30 -10.49 11.81
N MET A 76 -7.57 -10.37 10.69
CA MET A 76 -6.72 -9.21 10.39
C MET A 76 -7.53 -7.90 10.29
N MET A 77 -8.72 -7.93 9.69
CA MET A 77 -9.60 -6.76 9.64
C MET A 77 -10.05 -6.23 11.01
N ARG A 78 -9.76 -6.93 12.12
CA ARG A 78 -9.97 -6.38 13.48
C ARG A 78 -8.82 -5.49 13.93
N ALA A 79 -7.62 -5.69 13.36
CA ALA A 79 -6.44 -4.89 13.65
C ALA A 79 -6.47 -3.56 12.89
N ASP A 80 -7.54 -2.81 13.04
CA ASP A 80 -7.69 -1.51 12.42
C ASP A 80 -7.19 -0.37 13.32
N ASN A 81 -6.64 0.65 12.69
CA ASN A 81 -6.31 1.92 13.33
C ASN A 81 -7.40 2.93 12.98
N ARG A 82 -8.41 3.09 13.87
CA ARG A 82 -9.58 3.97 13.64
C ARG A 82 -10.27 3.73 12.28
N GLY A 83 -10.46 2.46 11.92
CA GLY A 83 -11.09 2.05 10.66
C GLY A 83 -10.12 1.80 9.51
N GLU A 84 -8.87 2.21 9.61
CA GLU A 84 -7.85 2.02 8.58
C GLU A 84 -7.06 0.74 8.78
N GLY A 85 -6.73 0.07 7.66
CA GLY A 85 -5.94 -1.16 7.61
C GLY A 85 -4.66 -1.01 6.78
N GLY A 86 -4.06 -2.17 6.47
CA GLY A 86 -2.84 -2.27 5.70
C GLY A 86 -1.56 -2.21 6.55
N MET A 87 -0.43 -2.50 5.90
CA MET A 87 0.88 -2.67 6.54
C MET A 87 1.31 -1.44 7.36
N MET A 88 1.09 -0.22 6.85
CA MET A 88 1.52 1.00 7.55
C MET A 88 0.61 1.34 8.74
N ALA A 89 -0.69 1.07 8.63
CA ALA A 89 -1.62 1.21 9.76
C ALA A 89 -1.27 0.19 10.87
N LEU A 90 -0.98 -1.05 10.51
CA LEU A 90 -0.53 -2.09 11.43
C LEU A 90 0.79 -1.71 12.10
N LEU A 91 1.75 -1.19 11.33
CA LEU A 91 3.03 -0.71 11.85
C LEU A 91 2.84 0.44 12.84
N SER A 92 1.95 1.39 12.56
CA SER A 92 1.66 2.52 13.48
C SER A 92 1.09 2.02 14.81
N LEU A 93 0.18 1.03 14.79
CA LEU A 93 -0.35 0.38 16.00
C LEU A 93 0.77 -0.28 16.83
N VAL A 94 1.65 -1.02 16.17
CA VAL A 94 2.82 -1.66 16.83
C VAL A 94 3.73 -0.62 17.47
N LEU A 95 4.00 0.49 16.77
CA LEU A 95 4.88 1.55 17.26
C LEU A 95 4.29 2.30 18.46
N ARG A 96 2.96 2.47 18.51
CA ARG A 96 2.25 3.03 19.68
C ARG A 96 2.33 2.10 20.89
N ALA A 97 2.30 0.79 20.66
CA ALA A 97 2.36 -0.24 21.70
C ALA A 97 3.78 -0.50 22.23
N THR A 98 4.83 0.03 21.58
CA THR A 98 6.22 -0.25 21.93
C THR A 98 6.91 0.95 22.58
N ARG A 99 7.76 0.68 23.58
CA ARG A 99 8.56 1.72 24.25
C ARG A 99 9.54 2.36 23.27
N ARG A 100 9.56 3.70 23.22
CA ARG A 100 10.53 4.47 22.41
C ARG A 100 11.97 4.09 22.80
N GLY A 101 12.83 3.86 21.78
CA GLY A 101 14.25 3.49 21.97
C GLY A 101 14.50 2.01 22.27
N SER A 102 13.49 1.16 22.40
CA SER A 102 13.69 -0.27 22.64
C SER A 102 14.17 -1.01 21.39
N ARG A 103 15.01 -2.06 21.58
CA ARG A 103 15.46 -2.95 20.50
C ARG A 103 14.27 -3.62 19.79
N GLN A 104 13.24 -3.98 20.55
CA GLN A 104 12.01 -4.58 20.02
C GLN A 104 11.30 -3.64 19.04
N ARG A 105 11.13 -2.34 19.42
CA ARG A 105 10.57 -1.32 18.52
C ARG A 105 11.36 -1.21 17.21
N TYR A 106 12.67 -1.24 17.31
CA TYR A 106 13.54 -1.16 16.13
C TYR A 106 13.38 -2.37 15.20
N LEU A 107 13.30 -3.58 15.75
CA LEU A 107 13.10 -4.81 14.97
C LEU A 107 11.74 -4.84 14.30
N LEU A 108 10.65 -4.55 15.04
CA LEU A 108 9.29 -4.55 14.49
C LEU A 108 9.11 -3.47 13.43
N LEU A 109 9.73 -2.30 13.63
CA LEU A 109 9.75 -1.26 12.62
C LEU A 109 10.47 -1.72 11.34
N SER A 110 11.63 -2.37 11.48
CA SER A 110 12.39 -2.85 10.33
C SER A 110 11.60 -3.91 9.56
N LEU A 111 10.91 -4.82 10.28
CA LEU A 111 10.02 -5.80 9.68
C LEU A 111 8.86 -5.13 8.92
N GLY A 112 8.17 -4.18 9.55
CA GLY A 112 7.05 -3.49 8.90
C GLY A 112 7.46 -2.67 7.68
N LEU A 113 8.62 -1.99 7.73
CA LEU A 113 9.16 -1.28 6.56
C LEU A 113 9.58 -2.24 5.45
N PHE A 114 10.10 -3.41 5.79
CA PHE A 114 10.44 -4.44 4.80
C PHE A 114 9.17 -5.05 4.18
N GLY A 115 8.13 -5.30 4.98
CA GLY A 115 6.82 -5.73 4.48
C GLY A 115 6.19 -4.70 3.55
N ALA A 116 6.24 -3.42 3.91
CA ALA A 116 5.82 -2.34 3.03
C ALA A 116 6.63 -2.29 1.72
N ALA A 117 7.94 -2.55 1.78
CA ALA A 117 8.79 -2.63 0.60
C ALA A 117 8.46 -3.83 -0.31
N LEU A 118 8.07 -4.98 0.26
CA LEU A 118 7.59 -6.15 -0.51
C LEU A 118 6.27 -5.86 -1.23
N PHE A 119 5.39 -5.05 -0.65
CA PHE A 119 4.15 -4.62 -1.31
C PHE A 119 4.40 -3.86 -2.62
N TYR A 120 5.48 -3.06 -2.70
CA TYR A 120 5.85 -2.45 -3.98
C TYR A 120 6.31 -3.50 -5.01
N GLY A 121 6.99 -4.57 -4.56
CA GLY A 121 7.34 -5.69 -5.42
C GLY A 121 6.11 -6.36 -6.00
N ASP A 122 5.10 -6.58 -5.17
CA ASP A 122 3.77 -7.04 -5.56
C ASP A 122 3.12 -6.08 -6.56
N GLY A 123 3.11 -4.77 -6.25
CA GLY A 123 2.58 -3.72 -7.13
C GLY A 123 3.21 -3.64 -8.52
N MET A 124 4.39 -4.24 -8.71
CA MET A 124 5.03 -4.39 -10.01
C MET A 124 4.65 -5.72 -10.70
N ILE A 125 4.55 -6.80 -9.93
CA ILE A 125 4.33 -8.15 -10.47
C ILE A 125 2.87 -8.36 -10.83
N THR A 126 1.94 -7.93 -10.01
CA THR A 126 0.49 -8.13 -10.22
C THR A 126 0.00 -7.59 -11.57
N PRO A 127 0.28 -6.33 -11.99
CA PRO A 127 -0.09 -5.87 -13.31
C PRO A 127 0.57 -6.66 -14.45
N ALA A 128 1.82 -7.09 -14.25
CA ALA A 128 2.55 -7.85 -15.26
C ALA A 128 1.92 -9.23 -15.51
N ILE A 129 1.72 -10.01 -14.43
CA ILE A 129 1.20 -11.38 -14.54
C ILE A 129 -0.28 -11.40 -14.96
N SER A 130 -1.08 -10.51 -14.37
CA SER A 130 -2.53 -10.50 -14.63
C SER A 130 -2.84 -10.09 -16.06
N VAL A 131 -2.27 -8.99 -16.56
CA VAL A 131 -2.52 -8.56 -17.94
C VAL A 131 -1.93 -9.55 -18.93
N LEU A 132 -0.71 -10.06 -18.69
CA LEU A 132 -0.09 -11.03 -19.59
C LEU A 132 -0.91 -12.33 -19.68
N SER A 133 -1.36 -12.87 -18.54
CA SER A 133 -2.18 -14.10 -18.52
C SER A 133 -3.55 -13.93 -19.19
N ALA A 134 -4.13 -12.72 -19.13
CA ALA A 134 -5.35 -12.42 -19.85
C ALA A 134 -5.12 -12.38 -21.37
N VAL A 135 -4.05 -11.74 -21.81
CA VAL A 135 -3.70 -11.61 -23.23
C VAL A 135 -3.21 -12.94 -23.82
N GLU A 136 -2.55 -13.82 -23.03
CA GLU A 136 -2.20 -15.19 -23.44
C GLU A 136 -3.41 -16.00 -23.94
N GLY A 137 -4.63 -15.68 -23.48
CA GLY A 137 -5.85 -16.28 -24.03
C GLY A 137 -6.07 -16.09 -25.54
N LEU A 138 -5.44 -15.09 -26.15
CA LEU A 138 -5.55 -14.86 -27.61
C LEU A 138 -4.85 -15.94 -28.44
N GLU A 139 -3.76 -16.53 -27.92
CA GLU A 139 -3.05 -17.60 -28.65
C GLU A 139 -3.90 -18.86 -28.80
N ILE A 140 -4.87 -19.08 -27.88
CA ILE A 140 -5.82 -20.19 -27.96
C ILE A 140 -6.85 -19.93 -29.05
N ALA A 141 -7.35 -18.69 -29.15
CA ALA A 141 -8.32 -18.32 -30.16
C ALA A 141 -7.71 -18.38 -31.57
N THR A 142 -6.46 -17.95 -31.72
CA THR A 142 -5.76 -17.93 -33.00
C THR A 142 -4.25 -18.01 -32.75
N PRO A 143 -3.58 -19.15 -33.03
CA PRO A 143 -2.14 -19.31 -32.83
C PRO A 143 -1.28 -18.26 -33.56
N ALA A 144 -1.80 -17.68 -34.67
CA ALA A 144 -1.15 -16.59 -35.39
C ALA A 144 -0.97 -15.31 -34.53
N LEU A 145 -1.69 -15.16 -33.41
CA LEU A 145 -1.58 -14.02 -32.51
C LEU A 145 -0.51 -14.21 -31.44
N GLN A 146 0.08 -15.38 -31.28
CA GLN A 146 1.14 -15.65 -30.29
C GLN A 146 2.29 -14.64 -30.33
N PRO A 147 2.86 -14.21 -31.48
CA PRO A 147 3.93 -13.19 -31.48
C PRO A 147 3.48 -11.81 -30.98
N PHE A 148 2.18 -11.56 -30.97
CA PHE A 148 1.61 -10.26 -30.57
C PHE A 148 1.21 -10.21 -29.07
N VAL A 149 1.28 -11.31 -28.33
CA VAL A 149 0.90 -11.37 -26.91
C VAL A 149 1.72 -10.37 -26.08
N ILE A 150 3.04 -10.38 -26.17
CA ILE A 150 3.90 -9.44 -25.43
C ILE A 150 3.69 -7.99 -25.90
N PRO A 151 3.75 -7.65 -27.21
CA PRO A 151 3.46 -6.30 -27.67
C PRO A 151 2.08 -5.77 -27.21
N LEU A 152 1.03 -6.59 -27.31
CA LEU A 152 -0.31 -6.19 -26.90
C LEU A 152 -0.40 -6.00 -25.38
N THR A 153 0.22 -6.88 -24.59
CA THR A 153 0.34 -6.71 -23.14
C THR A 153 0.99 -5.37 -22.79
N ILE A 154 2.10 -5.01 -23.46
CA ILE A 154 2.77 -3.73 -23.25
C ILE A 154 1.84 -2.56 -23.60
N VAL A 155 1.09 -2.64 -24.70
CA VAL A 155 0.12 -1.60 -25.08
C VAL A 155 -0.93 -1.43 -23.99
N VAL A 156 -1.52 -2.53 -23.48
CA VAL A 156 -2.52 -2.49 -22.39
C VAL A 156 -1.92 -1.88 -21.14
N VAL A 157 -0.70 -2.28 -20.74
CA VAL A 157 0.00 -1.74 -19.59
C VAL A 157 0.28 -0.25 -19.75
N VAL A 158 0.80 0.20 -20.88
CA VAL A 158 1.05 1.62 -21.15
C VAL A 158 -0.24 2.42 -21.07
N LEU A 159 -1.32 1.96 -21.69
CA LEU A 159 -2.62 2.62 -21.62
C LEU A 159 -3.13 2.70 -20.18
N LEU A 160 -3.00 1.62 -19.40
CA LEU A 160 -3.36 1.59 -17.98
C LEU A 160 -2.64 2.68 -17.19
N PHE A 161 -1.31 2.76 -17.31
CA PHE A 161 -0.51 3.75 -16.58
C PHE A 161 -0.70 5.19 -17.09
N MET A 162 -0.99 5.39 -18.37
CA MET A 162 -1.34 6.71 -18.92
C MET A 162 -2.69 7.22 -18.41
N LEU A 163 -3.67 6.33 -18.22
CA LEU A 163 -4.99 6.67 -17.70
C LEU A 163 -4.97 7.11 -16.23
N GLN A 164 -3.95 6.71 -15.45
CA GLN A 164 -3.82 7.09 -14.03
C GLN A 164 -3.89 8.60 -13.81
N ARG A 165 -3.27 9.38 -14.69
CA ARG A 165 -3.24 10.85 -14.58
C ARG A 165 -4.62 11.51 -14.66
N ARG A 166 -5.58 10.88 -15.39
CA ARG A 166 -6.94 11.42 -15.56
C ARG A 166 -7.86 11.13 -14.38
N GLY A 167 -7.39 10.34 -13.42
CA GLY A 167 -8.17 9.85 -12.30
C GLY A 167 -9.06 8.66 -12.66
N THR A 168 -9.44 7.93 -11.63
CA THR A 168 -10.28 6.73 -11.76
C THR A 168 -11.75 7.00 -11.47
N ALA A 169 -12.12 8.24 -11.10
CA ALA A 169 -13.49 8.57 -10.70
C ALA A 169 -14.54 8.22 -11.76
N ALA A 170 -14.28 8.58 -13.03
CA ALA A 170 -15.21 8.31 -14.12
C ALA A 170 -15.25 6.82 -14.52
N VAL A 171 -14.11 6.10 -14.42
CA VAL A 171 -13.99 4.68 -14.79
C VAL A 171 -14.30 3.78 -13.59
N GLY A 172 -14.05 4.26 -12.36
CA GLY A 172 -14.25 3.54 -11.11
C GLY A 172 -15.70 3.10 -10.89
N ALA A 173 -16.67 3.88 -11.39
CA ALA A 173 -18.09 3.50 -11.35
C ALA A 173 -18.38 2.22 -12.16
N LEU A 174 -17.55 1.89 -13.17
CA LEU A 174 -17.68 0.68 -13.98
C LEU A 174 -16.95 -0.52 -13.35
N PHE A 175 -16.01 -0.30 -12.42
CA PHE A 175 -15.22 -1.39 -11.84
C PHE A 175 -16.09 -2.42 -11.15
N GLY A 176 -17.01 -2.00 -10.29
CA GLY A 176 -17.92 -2.89 -9.59
C GLY A 176 -18.77 -3.73 -10.54
N PRO A 177 -19.56 -3.14 -11.46
CA PRO A 177 -20.35 -3.88 -12.43
C PRO A 177 -19.54 -4.85 -13.31
N VAL A 178 -18.42 -4.41 -13.87
CA VAL A 178 -17.57 -5.26 -14.73
C VAL A 178 -17.03 -6.46 -13.94
N THR A 179 -16.52 -6.22 -12.74
CA THR A 179 -15.98 -7.30 -11.90
C THR A 179 -17.08 -8.22 -11.37
N LEU A 180 -18.29 -7.71 -11.13
CA LEU A 180 -19.44 -8.53 -10.78
C LEU A 180 -19.81 -9.48 -11.93
N VAL A 181 -19.84 -8.98 -13.18
CA VAL A 181 -20.02 -9.82 -14.39
C VAL A 181 -18.90 -10.84 -14.49
N TRP A 182 -17.66 -10.44 -14.22
CA TRP A 182 -16.52 -11.34 -14.19
C TRP A 182 -16.72 -12.50 -13.21
N PHE A 183 -17.08 -12.23 -11.94
CA PHE A 183 -17.35 -13.28 -10.96
C PHE A 183 -18.54 -14.16 -11.34
N ALA A 184 -19.58 -13.58 -11.94
CA ALA A 184 -20.71 -14.36 -12.45
C ALA A 184 -20.28 -15.32 -13.58
N VAL A 185 -19.41 -14.88 -14.50
CA VAL A 185 -18.86 -15.72 -15.56
C VAL A 185 -17.94 -16.79 -14.99
N LEU A 186 -17.08 -16.46 -14.00
CA LEU A 186 -16.28 -17.45 -13.29
C LEU A 186 -17.13 -18.56 -12.68
N ALA A 187 -18.20 -18.18 -11.97
CA ALA A 187 -19.12 -19.13 -11.34
C ALA A 187 -19.87 -20.00 -12.38
N LEU A 188 -20.36 -19.36 -13.44
CA LEU A 188 -21.10 -20.06 -14.51
C LEU A 188 -20.23 -21.10 -15.22
N LEU A 189 -19.03 -20.70 -15.69
CA LEU A 189 -18.09 -21.61 -16.34
C LEU A 189 -17.69 -22.75 -15.41
N GLY A 190 -17.44 -22.44 -14.13
CA GLY A 190 -17.15 -23.44 -13.12
C GLY A 190 -18.28 -24.45 -12.97
N LEU A 191 -19.50 -23.96 -12.77
CA LEU A 191 -20.69 -24.82 -12.59
C LEU A 191 -20.95 -25.72 -13.79
N LEU A 192 -20.86 -25.18 -15.02
CA LEU A 192 -21.07 -25.94 -16.26
C LEU A 192 -20.10 -27.12 -16.38
N ASN A 193 -18.85 -26.95 -15.94
CA ASN A 193 -17.84 -28.02 -15.98
C ASN A 193 -17.99 -29.00 -14.80
N ILE A 194 -18.38 -28.53 -13.60
CA ILE A 194 -18.63 -29.40 -12.44
C ILE A 194 -19.79 -30.37 -12.73
N VAL A 195 -20.86 -29.91 -13.38
CA VAL A 195 -21.99 -30.77 -13.74
C VAL A 195 -21.57 -31.96 -14.61
N GLN A 196 -20.52 -31.79 -15.42
CA GLN A 196 -19.99 -32.85 -16.30
C GLN A 196 -19.08 -33.83 -15.55
N ASN A 197 -18.50 -33.44 -14.41
CA ASN A 197 -17.71 -34.32 -13.54
C ASN A 197 -17.82 -33.85 -12.08
N ALA A 198 -18.89 -34.24 -11.42
CA ALA A 198 -19.18 -33.84 -10.03
C ALA A 198 -18.24 -34.50 -8.98
N ALA A 199 -17.42 -35.47 -9.37
CA ALA A 199 -16.47 -36.12 -8.46
C ALA A 199 -15.49 -35.13 -7.81
N VAL A 200 -15.22 -33.98 -8.49
CA VAL A 200 -14.34 -32.92 -7.96
C VAL A 200 -14.84 -32.31 -6.66
N LEU A 201 -16.14 -32.36 -6.38
CA LEU A 201 -16.73 -31.83 -5.14
C LEU A 201 -16.24 -32.58 -3.90
N ALA A 202 -15.72 -33.80 -4.05
CA ALA A 202 -15.07 -34.54 -2.96
C ALA A 202 -13.87 -33.76 -2.37
N ALA A 203 -13.23 -32.89 -3.14
CA ALA A 203 -12.10 -32.06 -2.68
C ALA A 203 -12.45 -31.05 -1.57
N ILE A 204 -13.73 -30.81 -1.27
CA ILE A 204 -14.15 -30.05 -0.08
C ILE A 204 -13.67 -30.73 1.21
N ASN A 205 -13.54 -32.08 1.19
CA ASN A 205 -12.99 -32.82 2.32
C ASN A 205 -11.48 -32.57 2.44
N PRO A 206 -10.98 -32.02 3.58
CA PRO A 206 -9.56 -31.72 3.79
C PRO A 206 -8.66 -32.94 3.79
N LEU A 207 -9.20 -34.14 3.93
CA LEU A 207 -8.40 -35.37 3.87
C LEU A 207 -7.72 -35.57 2.52
N TYR A 208 -8.27 -35.05 1.42
CA TYR A 208 -7.60 -35.09 0.12
C TYR A 208 -6.33 -34.23 0.10
N ALA A 209 -6.32 -33.08 0.79
CA ALA A 209 -5.11 -32.30 0.96
C ALA A 209 -4.04 -33.05 1.79
N VAL A 210 -4.46 -33.77 2.84
CA VAL A 210 -3.55 -34.57 3.67
C VAL A 210 -3.00 -35.75 2.88
N ALA A 211 -3.86 -36.51 2.18
CA ALA A 211 -3.44 -37.62 1.32
C ALA A 211 -2.47 -37.15 0.23
N PHE A 212 -2.74 -36.00 -0.39
CA PHE A 212 -1.86 -35.41 -1.39
C PHE A 212 -0.42 -35.22 -0.90
N PHE A 213 -0.22 -34.75 0.34
CA PHE A 213 1.12 -34.63 0.91
C PHE A 213 1.75 -35.98 1.21
N ALA A 214 0.96 -36.96 1.67
CA ALA A 214 1.44 -38.29 1.95
C ALA A 214 1.97 -38.98 0.68
N ASP A 215 1.25 -38.84 -0.43
CA ASP A 215 1.57 -39.48 -1.71
C ASP A 215 2.69 -38.75 -2.45
N ASN A 216 2.62 -37.40 -2.55
CA ASN A 216 3.56 -36.59 -3.33
C ASN A 216 4.76 -36.06 -2.51
N LYS A 217 4.76 -36.20 -1.19
CA LYS A 217 5.88 -35.83 -0.30
C LYS A 217 6.45 -34.43 -0.61
N PHE A 218 7.70 -34.34 -1.08
CA PHE A 218 8.39 -33.09 -1.36
C PHE A 218 7.79 -32.36 -2.58
N ALA A 219 7.36 -33.07 -3.62
CA ALA A 219 6.68 -32.47 -4.76
C ALA A 219 5.35 -31.81 -4.34
N GLY A 220 4.59 -32.49 -3.46
CA GLY A 220 3.37 -31.91 -2.86
C GLY A 220 3.64 -30.66 -2.03
N PHE A 221 4.75 -30.61 -1.28
CA PHE A 221 5.16 -29.41 -0.56
C PHE A 221 5.52 -28.27 -1.51
N LEU A 222 6.24 -28.54 -2.59
CA LEU A 222 6.57 -27.52 -3.59
C LEU A 222 5.32 -26.97 -4.30
N ALA A 223 4.30 -27.81 -4.53
CA ALA A 223 3.03 -27.39 -5.13
C ALA A 223 2.28 -26.33 -4.30
N LEU A 224 2.53 -26.24 -2.98
CA LEU A 224 2.06 -25.11 -2.18
C LEU A 224 2.48 -23.77 -2.77
N GLY A 225 3.63 -23.71 -3.44
CA GLY A 225 4.07 -22.51 -4.13
C GLY A 225 3.17 -22.09 -5.30
N ALA A 226 2.40 -23.01 -5.90
CA ALA A 226 1.36 -22.67 -6.87
C ALA A 226 0.02 -22.38 -6.18
N VAL A 227 -0.33 -23.13 -5.11
CA VAL A 227 -1.56 -22.89 -4.33
C VAL A 227 -1.62 -21.46 -3.79
N VAL A 228 -0.49 -20.88 -3.41
CA VAL A 228 -0.39 -19.48 -2.97
C VAL A 228 -0.99 -18.51 -4.00
N LEU A 229 -0.86 -18.80 -5.29
CA LEU A 229 -1.40 -17.93 -6.33
C LEU A 229 -2.91 -17.74 -6.23
N ALA A 230 -3.64 -18.73 -5.68
CA ALA A 230 -5.07 -18.64 -5.47
C ALA A 230 -5.48 -17.66 -4.35
N ILE A 231 -4.54 -17.28 -3.49
CA ILE A 231 -4.78 -16.38 -2.34
C ILE A 231 -4.01 -15.05 -2.46
N THR A 232 -3.37 -14.79 -3.60
CA THR A 232 -2.78 -13.47 -3.88
C THR A 232 -3.87 -12.39 -3.94
N GLY A 233 -3.53 -11.14 -3.60
CA GLY A 233 -4.50 -10.05 -3.48
C GLY A 233 -5.18 -9.97 -2.10
N THR A 234 -4.87 -10.86 -1.15
CA THR A 234 -5.41 -10.79 0.22
C THR A 234 -4.93 -9.58 1.00
N GLU A 235 -3.75 -9.09 0.71
CA GLU A 235 -3.17 -7.86 1.24
C GLU A 235 -4.00 -6.62 0.89
N GLY A 236 -4.58 -6.58 -0.31
CA GLY A 236 -5.51 -5.55 -0.75
C GLY A 236 -6.77 -5.49 0.14
N ILE A 237 -7.30 -6.65 0.56
CA ILE A 237 -8.48 -6.73 1.43
C ILE A 237 -8.28 -5.95 2.73
N TYR A 238 -7.10 -6.07 3.33
CA TYR A 238 -6.77 -5.39 4.57
C TYR A 238 -6.43 -3.92 4.34
N THR A 239 -5.76 -3.59 3.23
CA THR A 239 -5.36 -2.23 2.87
C THR A 239 -6.56 -1.34 2.54
N ASP A 240 -7.54 -1.86 1.78
CA ASP A 240 -8.69 -1.11 1.31
C ASP A 240 -9.86 -1.08 2.29
N MET A 241 -9.70 -1.69 3.46
CA MET A 241 -10.71 -1.71 4.50
C MET A 241 -11.18 -0.31 4.91
N GLY A 242 -10.28 0.68 4.88
CA GLY A 242 -10.59 2.06 5.22
C GLY A 242 -11.55 2.74 4.24
N HIS A 243 -11.55 2.30 2.97
CA HIS A 243 -12.39 2.90 1.93
C HIS A 243 -13.82 2.31 1.91
N PHE A 244 -13.94 1.00 2.08
CA PHE A 244 -15.23 0.30 1.93
C PHE A 244 -15.85 -0.12 3.26
N GLY A 245 -15.05 -0.23 4.32
CA GLY A 245 -15.49 -0.74 5.62
C GLY A 245 -15.56 -2.26 5.69
N LYS A 246 -15.56 -2.79 6.92
CA LYS A 246 -15.51 -4.24 7.19
C LYS A 246 -16.74 -5.01 6.70
N LYS A 247 -17.94 -4.42 6.85
CA LYS A 247 -19.20 -5.12 6.53
C LYS A 247 -19.39 -5.33 5.03
N PRO A 248 -19.24 -4.32 4.14
CA PRO A 248 -19.31 -4.51 2.70
C PRO A 248 -18.31 -5.54 2.17
N ILE A 249 -17.05 -5.51 2.65
CA ILE A 249 -16.01 -6.47 2.25
C ILE A 249 -16.41 -7.90 2.63
N ARG A 250 -16.91 -8.11 3.86
CA ARG A 250 -17.36 -9.44 4.32
C ARG A 250 -18.52 -9.98 3.49
N VAL A 251 -19.48 -9.11 3.17
CA VAL A 251 -20.66 -9.49 2.34
C VAL A 251 -20.21 -9.84 0.93
N ALA A 252 -19.37 -9.00 0.30
CA ALA A 252 -18.82 -9.25 -1.04
C ALA A 252 -18.08 -10.59 -1.10
N TRP A 253 -17.20 -10.84 -0.13
CA TRP A 253 -16.44 -12.10 -0.04
C TRP A 253 -17.36 -13.31 0.10
N SER A 254 -18.22 -13.31 1.11
CA SER A 254 -18.98 -14.51 1.47
C SER A 254 -20.07 -14.86 0.47
N LEU A 255 -20.71 -13.86 -0.18
CA LEU A 255 -21.85 -14.11 -1.07
C LEU A 255 -21.47 -14.19 -2.55
N VAL A 256 -20.39 -13.53 -2.96
CA VAL A 256 -20.03 -13.44 -4.39
C VAL A 256 -18.65 -14.05 -4.65
N VAL A 257 -17.61 -13.52 -4.04
CA VAL A 257 -16.23 -13.82 -4.45
C VAL A 257 -15.83 -15.25 -4.12
N LEU A 258 -15.95 -15.68 -2.85
CA LEU A 258 -15.59 -17.04 -2.44
C LEU A 258 -16.37 -18.12 -3.21
N PRO A 259 -17.72 -18.05 -3.34
CA PRO A 259 -18.45 -19.04 -4.13
C PRO A 259 -18.01 -19.08 -5.59
N SER A 260 -17.80 -17.92 -6.23
CA SER A 260 -17.38 -17.85 -7.63
C SER A 260 -15.99 -18.45 -7.85
N LEU A 261 -15.03 -18.14 -6.97
CA LEU A 261 -13.68 -18.70 -7.02
C LEU A 261 -13.69 -20.22 -6.81
N ALA A 262 -14.40 -20.70 -5.77
CA ALA A 262 -14.52 -22.12 -5.49
C ALA A 262 -15.12 -22.87 -6.68
N LEU A 263 -16.26 -22.41 -7.22
CA LEU A 263 -16.86 -23.02 -8.41
C LEU A 263 -15.91 -23.03 -9.59
N ASN A 264 -15.17 -21.94 -9.82
CA ASN A 264 -14.26 -21.86 -10.96
C ASN A 264 -13.09 -22.85 -10.83
N TYR A 265 -12.40 -22.90 -9.68
CA TYR A 265 -11.31 -23.86 -9.46
C TYR A 265 -11.78 -25.30 -9.56
N PHE A 266 -12.91 -25.65 -8.97
CA PHE A 266 -13.51 -26.98 -9.09
C PHE A 266 -13.89 -27.31 -10.54
N GLY A 267 -14.41 -26.32 -11.28
CA GLY A 267 -14.70 -26.48 -12.72
C GLY A 267 -13.46 -26.73 -13.57
N GLN A 268 -12.36 -26.02 -13.29
CA GLN A 268 -11.08 -26.28 -13.96
C GLN A 268 -10.58 -27.70 -13.66
N GLY A 269 -10.66 -28.14 -12.39
CA GLY A 269 -10.30 -29.51 -12.03
C GLY A 269 -11.17 -30.54 -12.72
N ALA A 270 -12.48 -30.31 -12.84
CA ALA A 270 -13.42 -31.19 -13.55
C ALA A 270 -13.05 -31.30 -15.05
N LEU A 271 -12.66 -30.17 -15.66
CA LEU A 271 -12.20 -30.14 -17.05
C LEU A 271 -10.90 -30.92 -17.24
N ILE A 272 -9.88 -30.65 -16.39
CA ILE A 272 -8.55 -31.30 -16.49
C ILE A 272 -8.67 -32.82 -16.35
N LEU A 273 -9.56 -33.32 -15.49
CA LEU A 273 -9.80 -34.75 -15.32
C LEU A 273 -10.46 -35.39 -16.54
N ARG A 274 -11.25 -34.64 -17.29
CA ARG A 274 -11.93 -35.12 -18.49
C ARG A 274 -11.06 -34.99 -19.74
N ASP A 275 -10.33 -33.89 -19.84
CA ASP A 275 -9.44 -33.57 -20.94
C ASP A 275 -8.08 -33.04 -20.42
N PRO A 276 -7.09 -33.91 -20.25
CA PRO A 276 -5.77 -33.51 -19.80
C PRO A 276 -5.05 -32.51 -20.73
N GLN A 277 -5.45 -32.40 -22.02
CA GLN A 277 -4.87 -31.42 -22.95
C GLN A 277 -5.27 -30.00 -22.61
N ALA A 278 -6.39 -29.82 -21.91
CA ALA A 278 -6.85 -28.54 -21.40
C ALA A 278 -5.90 -27.94 -20.34
N LEU A 279 -4.93 -28.71 -19.84
CA LEU A 279 -3.96 -28.24 -18.85
C LEU A 279 -3.09 -27.05 -19.34
N SER A 280 -2.90 -26.90 -20.64
CA SER A 280 -2.16 -25.77 -21.20
C SER A 280 -2.77 -24.42 -20.80
N HIS A 281 -4.12 -24.31 -20.80
CA HIS A 281 -4.86 -23.12 -20.42
C HIS A 281 -6.25 -23.50 -19.82
N PRO A 282 -6.30 -24.10 -18.62
CA PRO A 282 -7.52 -24.72 -18.10
C PRO A 282 -8.69 -23.74 -18.01
N PHE A 283 -8.41 -22.49 -17.64
CA PHE A 283 -9.41 -21.45 -17.51
C PHE A 283 -10.14 -21.16 -18.84
N TYR A 284 -9.40 -20.96 -19.93
CA TYR A 284 -9.98 -20.59 -21.20
C TYR A 284 -10.70 -21.77 -21.88
N TYR A 285 -10.21 -22.99 -21.71
CA TYR A 285 -10.85 -24.19 -22.26
C TYR A 285 -12.15 -24.58 -21.54
N MET A 286 -12.51 -23.94 -20.41
CA MET A 286 -13.85 -24.08 -19.84
C MET A 286 -14.94 -23.44 -20.70
N ALA A 287 -14.59 -22.47 -21.53
CA ALA A 287 -15.54 -21.73 -22.35
C ALA A 287 -15.74 -22.44 -23.71
N PRO A 288 -16.94 -22.37 -24.29
CA PRO A 288 -17.13 -22.80 -25.67
C PRO A 288 -16.40 -21.87 -26.65
N GLU A 289 -16.03 -22.37 -27.83
CA GLU A 289 -15.22 -21.65 -28.82
C GLU A 289 -15.76 -20.26 -29.16
N TRP A 290 -17.07 -20.11 -29.33
CA TRP A 290 -17.71 -18.82 -29.64
C TRP A 290 -17.56 -17.77 -28.52
N ALA A 291 -17.40 -18.21 -27.29
CA ALA A 291 -17.29 -17.34 -26.11
C ALA A 291 -15.82 -16.97 -25.79
N LEU A 292 -14.83 -17.58 -26.43
CA LEU A 292 -13.42 -17.42 -26.09
C LEU A 292 -12.94 -15.97 -26.26
N LEU A 293 -13.19 -15.31 -27.38
CA LEU A 293 -12.80 -13.91 -27.60
C LEU A 293 -13.52 -12.94 -26.64
N PRO A 294 -14.85 -13.02 -26.44
CA PRO A 294 -15.52 -12.26 -25.37
C PRO A 294 -14.93 -12.51 -23.99
N LEU A 295 -14.56 -13.75 -23.66
CA LEU A 295 -13.95 -14.10 -22.38
C LEU A 295 -12.57 -13.47 -22.21
N VAL A 296 -11.73 -13.48 -23.25
CA VAL A 296 -10.42 -12.81 -23.24
C VAL A 296 -10.60 -11.30 -23.06
N GLY A 297 -11.56 -10.68 -23.72
CA GLY A 297 -11.89 -9.26 -23.55
C GLY A 297 -12.32 -8.94 -22.12
N LEU A 298 -13.19 -9.76 -21.54
CA LEU A 298 -13.65 -9.60 -20.16
C LEU A 298 -12.53 -9.86 -19.14
N ALA A 299 -11.69 -10.89 -19.36
CA ALA A 299 -10.51 -11.18 -18.54
C ALA A 299 -9.51 -10.00 -18.58
N THR A 300 -9.25 -9.43 -19.77
CA THR A 300 -8.39 -8.24 -19.91
C THR A 300 -8.98 -7.05 -19.15
N ALA A 301 -10.27 -6.80 -19.25
CA ALA A 301 -10.92 -5.73 -18.48
C ALA A 301 -10.81 -5.98 -16.96
N ALA A 302 -11.04 -7.20 -16.49
CA ALA A 302 -10.90 -7.58 -15.08
C ALA A 302 -9.47 -7.40 -14.58
N THR A 303 -8.45 -7.80 -15.37
CA THR A 303 -7.03 -7.65 -15.01
C THR A 303 -6.56 -6.19 -15.03
N VAL A 304 -7.10 -5.35 -15.89
CA VAL A 304 -6.88 -3.90 -15.88
C VAL A 304 -7.44 -3.29 -14.58
N ILE A 305 -8.65 -3.70 -14.16
CA ILE A 305 -9.26 -3.24 -12.90
C ILE A 305 -8.44 -3.72 -11.69
N ALA A 306 -8.03 -4.99 -11.66
CA ALA A 306 -7.17 -5.55 -10.63
C ALA A 306 -5.85 -4.78 -10.51
N SER A 307 -5.19 -4.53 -11.63
CA SER A 307 -3.94 -3.75 -11.71
C SER A 307 -4.13 -2.33 -11.20
N GLN A 308 -5.26 -1.69 -11.52
CA GLN A 308 -5.61 -0.36 -11.05
C GLN A 308 -5.68 -0.28 -9.52
N ALA A 309 -6.31 -1.26 -8.89
CA ALA A 309 -6.43 -1.33 -7.43
C ALA A 309 -5.04 -1.41 -6.76
N VAL A 310 -4.15 -2.26 -7.25
CA VAL A 310 -2.80 -2.43 -6.70
C VAL A 310 -1.93 -1.18 -6.91
N ILE A 311 -2.03 -0.52 -8.08
CA ILE A 311 -1.34 0.76 -8.34
C ILE A 311 -1.81 1.84 -7.36
N SER A 312 -3.12 1.98 -7.16
CA SER A 312 -3.70 2.93 -6.20
C SER A 312 -3.29 2.61 -4.76
N GLY A 313 -3.24 1.32 -4.40
CA GLY A 313 -2.72 0.84 -3.12
C GLY A 313 -1.26 1.26 -2.90
N THR A 314 -0.43 1.18 -3.94
CA THR A 314 0.98 1.60 -3.88
C THR A 314 1.11 3.13 -3.66
N TYR A 315 0.24 3.95 -4.28
CA TYR A 315 0.22 5.39 -4.01
C TYR A 315 -0.20 5.68 -2.57
N SER A 316 -1.24 5.02 -2.08
CA SER A 316 -1.72 5.16 -0.70
C SER A 316 -0.64 4.79 0.32
N LEU A 317 0.06 3.68 0.09
CA LEU A 317 1.20 3.25 0.91
C LEU A 317 2.33 4.29 0.89
N THR A 318 2.65 4.85 -0.29
CA THR A 318 3.67 5.89 -0.45
C THR A 318 3.29 7.15 0.34
N ARG A 319 2.04 7.61 0.25
CA ARG A 319 1.53 8.75 1.01
C ARG A 319 1.68 8.52 2.51
N GLN A 320 1.26 7.36 3.00
CA GLN A 320 1.42 6.99 4.42
C GLN A 320 2.90 6.96 4.84
N ALA A 321 3.80 6.43 3.99
CA ALA A 321 5.24 6.41 4.25
C ALA A 321 5.83 7.83 4.33
N ILE A 322 5.37 8.77 3.49
CA ILE A 322 5.75 10.19 3.55
C ILE A 322 5.29 10.82 4.85
N GLN A 323 4.01 10.65 5.20
CA GLN A 323 3.41 11.24 6.40
C GLN A 323 4.05 10.70 7.69
N LEU A 324 4.34 9.41 7.74
CA LEU A 324 5.04 8.78 8.86
C LEU A 324 6.56 9.06 8.88
N GLY A 325 7.08 9.81 7.89
CA GLY A 325 8.48 10.25 7.84
C GLY A 325 9.48 9.20 7.37
N TYR A 326 9.04 8.15 6.66
CA TYR A 326 9.91 7.10 6.10
C TYR A 326 10.31 7.37 4.66
N CYS A 327 9.64 8.30 3.97
CA CYS A 327 9.92 8.69 2.60
C CYS A 327 10.01 10.23 2.51
N PRO A 328 10.80 10.79 1.57
CA PRO A 328 10.76 12.23 1.30
C PRO A 328 9.39 12.64 0.77
N ARG A 329 9.08 13.92 0.88
CA ARG A 329 7.88 14.49 0.25
C ARG A 329 7.99 14.33 -1.26
N LEU A 330 6.98 13.73 -1.88
CA LEU A 330 6.81 13.61 -3.32
C LEU A 330 5.58 14.42 -3.74
N ASP A 331 5.51 14.80 -5.01
CA ASP A 331 4.35 15.47 -5.55
C ASP A 331 3.16 14.53 -5.59
N ILE A 332 2.06 14.95 -4.98
CA ILE A 332 0.80 14.24 -4.89
C ILE A 332 -0.25 15.10 -5.57
N PHE A 333 -0.91 14.56 -6.59
CA PHE A 333 -2.00 15.24 -7.29
C PHE A 333 -3.32 14.54 -6.98
N HIS A 334 -4.33 15.31 -6.59
CA HIS A 334 -5.69 14.80 -6.43
C HIS A 334 -6.34 14.70 -7.79
N THR A 335 -6.93 13.55 -8.07
CA THR A 335 -7.60 13.28 -9.35
C THR A 335 -9.12 13.35 -9.25
N SER A 336 -9.65 13.55 -8.04
CA SER A 336 -11.08 13.74 -7.77
C SER A 336 -11.27 14.83 -6.70
N GLU A 337 -12.25 15.72 -6.91
CA GLU A 337 -12.64 16.73 -5.93
C GLU A 337 -13.56 16.15 -4.83
N SER A 338 -14.28 15.08 -5.15
CA SER A 338 -15.24 14.43 -4.23
C SER A 338 -14.65 13.30 -3.42
N GLU A 339 -13.57 12.67 -3.90
CA GLU A 339 -12.94 11.53 -3.25
C GLU A 339 -11.46 11.83 -2.91
N ILE A 340 -11.22 12.32 -1.71
CA ILE A 340 -9.88 12.70 -1.19
C ILE A 340 -8.86 11.56 -1.25
N GLY A 341 -9.33 10.30 -1.34
CA GLY A 341 -8.48 9.10 -1.45
C GLY A 341 -7.86 8.87 -2.82
N GLN A 342 -8.40 9.47 -3.88
CA GLN A 342 -7.91 9.28 -5.25
C GLN A 342 -6.74 10.22 -5.55
N ILE A 343 -5.53 9.66 -5.45
CA ILE A 343 -4.27 10.38 -5.65
C ILE A 343 -3.49 9.81 -6.84
N TYR A 344 -2.72 10.66 -7.47
CA TYR A 344 -1.77 10.34 -8.52
C TYR A 344 -0.36 10.81 -8.14
N MET A 345 0.61 9.93 -8.26
CA MET A 345 2.01 10.22 -7.95
C MET A 345 2.88 9.94 -9.18
N PRO A 346 3.29 10.95 -9.97
CA PRO A 346 3.96 10.77 -11.25
C PRO A 346 5.23 9.90 -11.17
N TRP A 347 6.09 10.16 -10.20
CA TRP A 347 7.33 9.39 -10.02
C TRP A 347 7.09 7.92 -9.78
N ILE A 348 6.13 7.59 -8.91
CA ILE A 348 5.77 6.21 -8.61
C ILE A 348 5.13 5.56 -9.84
N ASN A 349 4.20 6.26 -10.50
CA ASN A 349 3.52 5.79 -11.70
C ASN A 349 4.49 5.36 -12.80
N TRP A 350 5.38 6.26 -13.20
CA TRP A 350 6.33 5.98 -14.29
C TRP A 350 7.36 4.92 -13.91
N THR A 351 7.80 4.89 -12.65
CA THR A 351 8.73 3.86 -12.16
C THR A 351 8.07 2.48 -12.17
N LEU A 352 6.81 2.38 -11.69
CA LEU A 352 6.03 1.14 -11.75
C LEU A 352 5.83 0.69 -13.20
N MET A 353 5.42 1.60 -14.10
CA MET A 353 5.22 1.27 -15.51
C MET A 353 6.48 0.67 -16.14
N LEU A 354 7.64 1.31 -15.95
CA LEU A 354 8.90 0.81 -16.49
C LEU A 354 9.28 -0.55 -15.91
N ALA A 355 9.04 -0.76 -14.60
CA ALA A 355 9.29 -2.04 -13.95
C ALA A 355 8.35 -3.13 -14.49
N VAL A 356 7.04 -2.85 -14.64
CA VAL A 356 6.06 -3.78 -15.19
C VAL A 356 6.42 -4.18 -16.62
N ILE A 357 6.76 -3.21 -17.48
CA ILE A 357 7.20 -3.49 -18.86
C ILE A 357 8.48 -4.34 -18.85
N GLY A 358 9.44 -4.00 -18.00
CA GLY A 358 10.67 -4.78 -17.83
C GLY A 358 10.41 -6.22 -17.40
N LEU A 359 9.43 -6.44 -16.52
CA LEU A 359 9.00 -7.77 -16.09
C LEU A 359 8.34 -8.56 -17.24
N VAL A 360 7.42 -7.94 -17.97
CA VAL A 360 6.74 -8.57 -19.11
C VAL A 360 7.75 -9.03 -20.17
N ILE A 361 8.70 -8.16 -20.52
CA ILE A 361 9.75 -8.50 -21.50
C ILE A 361 10.73 -9.53 -20.93
N GLY A 362 11.17 -9.36 -19.70
CA GLY A 362 12.21 -10.21 -19.09
C GLY A 362 11.75 -11.61 -18.77
N PHE A 363 10.50 -11.79 -18.36
CA PHE A 363 9.95 -13.11 -18.05
C PHE A 363 9.23 -13.78 -19.22
N GLY A 364 8.65 -13.03 -20.15
CA GLY A 364 8.08 -13.51 -21.39
C GLY A 364 6.80 -14.36 -21.28
N SER A 365 6.43 -14.83 -20.08
CA SER A 365 5.20 -15.62 -19.84
C SER A 365 4.66 -15.43 -18.43
N SER A 366 3.35 -15.61 -18.26
CA SER A 366 2.68 -15.55 -16.96
C SER A 366 3.17 -16.64 -16.01
N SER A 367 3.49 -17.85 -16.48
CA SER A 367 4.05 -18.94 -15.67
C SER A 367 5.43 -18.60 -15.10
N ASN A 368 6.27 -17.87 -15.83
CA ASN A 368 7.55 -17.42 -15.30
C ASN A 368 7.36 -16.33 -14.22
N LEU A 369 6.43 -15.40 -14.43
CA LEU A 369 6.07 -14.36 -13.46
C LEU A 369 5.45 -14.95 -12.19
N ALA A 370 4.69 -16.03 -12.27
CA ALA A 370 4.12 -16.74 -11.12
C ALA A 370 5.19 -17.18 -10.10
N SER A 371 6.41 -17.47 -10.57
CA SER A 371 7.54 -17.82 -9.70
C SER A 371 8.03 -16.62 -8.87
N ALA A 372 7.99 -15.42 -9.42
CA ALA A 372 8.35 -14.20 -8.70
C ALA A 372 7.27 -13.80 -7.68
N TYR A 373 6.01 -13.96 -8.04
CA TYR A 373 4.85 -13.47 -7.28
C TYR A 373 4.75 -14.09 -5.89
N GLY A 374 4.81 -15.40 -5.80
CA GLY A 374 4.61 -16.12 -4.53
C GLY A 374 5.56 -15.71 -3.40
N VAL A 375 6.80 -15.32 -3.70
CA VAL A 375 7.80 -14.93 -2.68
C VAL A 375 7.42 -13.58 -2.03
N ALA A 376 6.97 -12.60 -2.82
CA ALA A 376 6.58 -11.29 -2.31
C ALA A 376 5.41 -11.40 -1.33
N VAL A 377 4.33 -12.03 -1.80
CA VAL A 377 3.07 -12.15 -1.05
C VAL A 377 3.26 -12.95 0.23
N THR A 378 3.89 -14.13 0.17
CA THR A 378 4.07 -14.97 1.37
C THR A 378 5.04 -14.37 2.38
N GLY A 379 6.05 -13.62 1.91
CA GLY A 379 6.93 -12.85 2.77
C GLY A 379 6.18 -11.76 3.52
N MET A 380 5.32 -11.01 2.83
CA MET A 380 4.48 -9.98 3.44
C MET A 380 3.45 -10.60 4.41
N MET A 381 2.77 -11.69 4.03
CA MET A 381 1.83 -12.41 4.89
C MET A 381 2.47 -12.86 6.22
N THR A 382 3.72 -13.34 6.17
CA THR A 382 4.47 -13.76 7.37
C THR A 382 4.74 -12.54 8.28
N ILE A 383 5.13 -11.40 7.70
CA ILE A 383 5.37 -10.17 8.45
C ILE A 383 4.08 -9.64 9.07
N ASP A 384 2.97 -9.62 8.32
CA ASP A 384 1.65 -9.22 8.81
C ASP A 384 1.23 -10.05 10.03
N THR A 385 1.42 -11.36 9.98
CA THR A 385 1.11 -12.27 11.08
C THR A 385 1.92 -11.94 12.34
N ILE A 386 3.23 -11.69 12.19
CA ILE A 386 4.09 -11.32 13.33
C ILE A 386 3.66 -9.99 13.95
N LEU A 387 3.41 -8.97 13.11
CA LEU A 387 3.01 -7.66 13.59
C LEU A 387 1.61 -7.67 14.23
N ALA A 388 0.65 -8.38 13.60
CA ALA A 388 -0.70 -8.53 14.14
C ALA A 388 -0.71 -9.24 15.48
N PHE A 389 0.08 -10.28 15.67
CA PHE A 389 0.22 -10.95 16.96
C PHE A 389 0.69 -9.99 18.05
N PHE A 390 1.64 -9.11 17.72
CA PHE A 390 2.12 -8.12 18.66
C PHE A 390 0.99 -7.14 19.07
N VAL A 391 0.19 -6.69 18.12
CA VAL A 391 -0.98 -5.83 18.38
C VAL A 391 -2.00 -6.55 19.26
N ILE A 392 -2.31 -7.81 18.98
CA ILE A 392 -3.30 -8.61 19.71
C ILE A 392 -2.89 -8.81 21.16
N THR A 393 -1.62 -9.15 21.39
CA THR A 393 -1.12 -9.42 22.75
C THR A 393 -0.93 -8.15 23.56
N THR A 394 -0.57 -7.03 22.92
CA THR A 394 -0.19 -5.79 23.63
C THR A 394 -1.35 -4.81 23.72
N LEU A 395 -2.09 -4.56 22.64
CA LEU A 395 -3.19 -3.59 22.60
C LEU A 395 -4.53 -4.23 22.98
N TRP A 396 -4.86 -5.38 22.43
CA TRP A 396 -6.13 -6.06 22.74
C TRP A 396 -6.07 -6.87 24.02
N LYS A 397 -4.87 -7.09 24.57
CA LYS A 397 -4.63 -7.82 25.82
C LYS A 397 -5.29 -9.21 25.83
N TRP A 398 -5.36 -9.87 24.67
CA TRP A 398 -5.87 -11.24 24.62
C TRP A 398 -5.03 -12.15 25.50
N THR A 399 -5.69 -13.11 26.12
CA THR A 399 -5.00 -14.11 26.92
C THR A 399 -4.02 -14.89 26.04
N LYS A 400 -2.80 -15.06 26.53
CA LYS A 400 -1.74 -15.78 25.79
C LYS A 400 -2.16 -17.17 25.35
N TRP A 401 -3.03 -17.83 26.11
CA TRP A 401 -3.56 -19.16 25.81
C TRP A 401 -4.40 -19.21 24.51
N LEU A 402 -5.03 -18.14 24.11
CA LEU A 402 -5.77 -18.02 22.85
C LEU A 402 -4.89 -17.43 21.74
N ALA A 403 -4.12 -16.42 22.05
CA ALA A 403 -3.33 -15.70 21.07
C ALA A 403 -2.16 -16.55 20.52
N VAL A 404 -1.47 -17.32 21.39
CA VAL A 404 -0.28 -18.10 20.99
C VAL A 404 -0.64 -19.27 20.05
N PRO A 405 -1.65 -20.12 20.35
CA PRO A 405 -2.02 -21.18 19.40
C PRO A 405 -2.47 -20.64 18.04
N LEU A 406 -3.24 -19.53 18.02
CA LEU A 406 -3.69 -18.90 16.78
C LEU A 406 -2.51 -18.38 15.96
N LEU A 407 -1.53 -17.72 16.62
CA LEU A 407 -0.28 -17.31 15.97
C LEU A 407 0.46 -18.51 15.36
N ILE A 408 0.64 -19.60 16.14
CA ILE A 408 1.37 -20.78 15.69
C ILE A 408 0.72 -21.35 14.44
N ILE A 409 -0.62 -21.44 14.39
CA ILE A 409 -1.35 -21.95 13.24
C ILE A 409 -1.13 -21.05 12.03
N PHE A 410 -1.35 -19.73 12.16
CA PHE A 410 -1.17 -18.83 11.03
C PHE A 410 0.29 -18.73 10.59
N LEU A 411 1.22 -18.68 11.52
CA LEU A 411 2.64 -18.62 11.20
C LEU A 411 3.12 -19.93 10.55
N PHE A 412 2.61 -21.09 10.98
CA PHE A 412 2.90 -22.35 10.34
C PHE A 412 2.44 -22.37 8.88
N ILE A 413 1.23 -21.90 8.61
CA ILE A 413 0.69 -21.78 7.24
C ILE A 413 1.55 -20.83 6.41
N ASP A 414 1.82 -19.63 6.92
CA ASP A 414 2.57 -18.61 6.18
C ASP A 414 4.01 -19.04 5.90
N VAL A 415 4.69 -19.61 6.89
CA VAL A 415 6.07 -20.11 6.75
C VAL A 415 6.12 -21.31 5.80
N SER A 416 5.11 -22.19 5.81
CA SER A 416 5.02 -23.30 4.85
C SER A 416 4.89 -22.77 3.42
N PHE A 417 4.01 -21.81 3.18
CA PHE A 417 3.86 -21.15 1.88
C PHE A 417 5.13 -20.39 1.46
N PHE A 418 5.74 -19.65 2.38
CA PHE A 418 6.97 -18.93 2.11
C PHE A 418 8.11 -19.89 1.75
N SER A 419 8.29 -20.95 2.54
CA SER A 419 9.34 -21.95 2.33
C SER A 419 9.18 -22.69 0.98
N ALA A 420 7.94 -23.01 0.59
CA ALA A 420 7.65 -23.59 -0.72
C ALA A 420 8.02 -22.64 -1.88
N ASN A 421 7.84 -21.32 -1.69
CA ASN A 421 8.18 -20.32 -2.71
C ASN A 421 9.68 -19.95 -2.72
N VAL A 422 10.41 -20.08 -1.60
CA VAL A 422 11.88 -19.84 -1.56
C VAL A 422 12.62 -20.70 -2.58
N HIS A 423 12.15 -21.90 -2.87
CA HIS A 423 12.72 -22.75 -3.92
C HIS A 423 12.70 -22.10 -5.31
N LYS A 424 11.76 -21.19 -5.55
CA LYS A 424 11.64 -20.44 -6.80
C LYS A 424 12.58 -19.21 -6.87
N LEU A 425 13.41 -18.99 -5.85
CA LEU A 425 14.27 -17.80 -5.75
C LEU A 425 15.13 -17.63 -7.00
N LEU A 426 15.75 -18.70 -7.49
CA LEU A 426 16.59 -18.68 -8.69
C LEU A 426 15.78 -18.56 -10.00
N HIS A 427 14.47 -18.83 -9.96
CA HIS A 427 13.59 -18.83 -11.13
C HIS A 427 12.72 -17.57 -11.20
N GLY A 428 13.12 -16.47 -10.55
CA GLY A 428 12.43 -15.18 -10.58
C GLY A 428 12.06 -14.63 -9.20
N GLY A 429 11.97 -15.45 -8.15
CA GLY A 429 11.68 -15.01 -6.77
C GLY A 429 12.69 -14.04 -6.16
N TRP A 430 13.89 -13.91 -6.77
CA TRP A 430 14.90 -12.94 -6.37
C TRP A 430 14.45 -11.49 -6.61
N PHE A 431 13.61 -11.25 -7.64
CA PHE A 431 13.21 -9.90 -8.05
C PHE A 431 12.48 -9.13 -6.93
N PRO A 432 11.36 -9.63 -6.34
CA PRO A 432 10.67 -8.91 -5.28
C PRO A 432 11.54 -8.72 -4.03
N ILE A 433 12.45 -9.64 -3.74
CA ILE A 433 13.40 -9.48 -2.62
C ILE A 433 14.38 -8.34 -2.93
N LEU A 434 14.92 -8.27 -4.15
CA LEU A 434 15.79 -7.18 -4.57
C LEU A 434 15.09 -5.83 -4.42
N ILE A 435 13.87 -5.70 -4.94
CA ILE A 435 13.06 -4.48 -4.81
C ILE A 435 12.81 -4.17 -3.33
N GLY A 436 12.42 -5.18 -2.54
CA GLY A 436 12.22 -5.06 -1.10
C GLY A 436 13.47 -4.54 -0.38
N VAL A 437 14.65 -5.07 -0.68
CA VAL A 437 15.94 -4.62 -0.09
C VAL A 437 16.29 -3.20 -0.53
N VAL A 438 16.10 -2.86 -1.81
CA VAL A 438 16.37 -1.51 -2.32
C VAL A 438 15.47 -0.49 -1.64
N LEU A 439 14.15 -0.71 -1.63
CA LEU A 439 13.19 0.21 -1.03
C LEU A 439 13.34 0.30 0.50
N PHE A 440 13.55 -0.83 1.16
CA PHE A 440 13.87 -0.83 2.60
C PHE A 440 15.12 0.00 2.89
N THR A 441 16.15 -0.12 2.06
CA THR A 441 17.39 0.65 2.20
C THR A 441 17.13 2.15 2.02
N LEU A 442 16.28 2.54 1.07
CA LEU A 442 15.87 3.94 0.88
C LEU A 442 15.11 4.47 2.11
N PHE A 443 14.09 3.74 2.60
CA PHE A 443 13.33 4.11 3.80
C PHE A 443 14.21 4.21 5.04
N ALA A 444 15.07 3.22 5.27
CA ALA A 444 16.00 3.21 6.39
C ALA A 444 17.04 4.32 6.30
N THR A 445 17.49 4.66 5.08
CA THR A 445 18.43 5.75 4.83
C THR A 445 17.78 7.11 5.07
N TRP A 446 16.58 7.32 4.56
CA TRP A 446 15.81 8.54 4.78
C TRP A 446 15.56 8.79 6.27
N ARG A 447 15.03 7.80 6.97
CA ARG A 447 14.76 7.89 8.41
C ARG A 447 16.02 8.19 9.21
N ARG A 448 17.14 7.48 8.93
CA ARG A 448 18.43 7.71 9.62
C ARG A 448 18.97 9.10 9.34
N GLY A 449 18.94 9.52 8.06
CA GLY A 449 19.40 10.85 7.63
C GLY A 449 18.61 11.98 8.28
N ARG A 450 17.25 11.84 8.32
CA ARG A 450 16.39 12.79 9.05
C ARG A 450 16.73 12.86 10.54
N GLY A 451 16.94 11.71 11.18
CA GLY A 451 17.32 11.67 12.58
C GLY A 451 18.68 12.35 12.87
N LEU A 452 19.66 12.18 11.99
CA LEU A 452 20.96 12.84 12.08
C LEU A 452 20.85 14.34 11.86
N LEU A 453 20.07 14.74 10.86
CA LEU A 453 19.82 16.15 10.57
C LEU A 453 19.20 16.88 11.78
N MET A 454 18.19 16.29 12.41
CA MET A 454 17.57 16.85 13.61
C MET A 454 18.57 16.94 14.78
N LYS A 455 19.40 15.92 14.96
CA LYS A 455 20.44 15.95 16.00
C LYS A 455 21.48 17.06 15.78
N ARG A 456 21.79 17.40 14.53
CA ARG A 456 22.76 18.47 14.20
C ARG A 456 22.15 19.87 14.30
N LEU A 457 20.85 19.98 14.10
CA LEU A 457 20.13 21.24 14.30
C LEU A 457 19.89 21.59 15.78
N ALA A 458 19.80 20.56 16.64
CA ALA A 458 19.51 20.74 18.07
C ALA A 458 20.61 21.46 18.88
N PRO A 459 21.94 21.21 18.71
CA PRO A 459 22.98 21.80 19.58
C PRO A 459 23.19 23.29 19.45
N GLY A 460 22.57 23.96 18.48
CA GLY A 460 22.63 25.42 18.32
C GLY A 460 21.31 26.14 18.64
N ALA A 461 20.32 25.41 19.11
CA ALA A 461 19.00 25.97 19.36
C ALA A 461 19.04 26.85 20.64
N ILE A 462 18.87 28.14 20.45
CA ILE A 462 18.61 29.06 21.58
C ILE A 462 17.24 28.74 22.12
N GLY A 463 17.11 28.60 23.45
CA GLY A 463 15.80 28.42 24.09
C GLY A 463 14.87 29.58 23.76
N ILE A 464 13.59 29.29 23.56
CA ILE A 464 12.63 30.33 23.13
C ILE A 464 12.43 31.40 24.21
N GLN A 465 12.41 31.02 25.47
CA GLN A 465 12.19 31.94 26.56
C GLN A 465 13.36 32.93 26.77
N PRO A 466 14.64 32.50 26.82
CA PRO A 466 15.79 33.41 26.84
C PRO A 466 15.86 34.33 25.60
N PHE A 467 15.41 33.84 24.46
CA PHE A 467 15.36 34.66 23.24
C PHE A 467 14.32 35.77 23.37
N ILE A 468 13.10 35.47 23.84
CA ILE A 468 12.03 36.46 24.04
C ILE A 468 12.48 37.51 25.06
N GLU A 469 13.10 37.09 26.16
CA GLU A 469 13.66 38.02 27.18
C GLU A 469 14.70 38.95 26.57
N SER A 470 15.62 38.44 25.75
CA SER A 470 16.66 39.24 25.09
C SER A 470 16.07 40.27 24.13
N ILE A 471 15.08 39.90 23.29
CA ILE A 471 14.48 40.85 22.35
C ILE A 471 13.50 41.84 23.02
N THR A 472 13.02 41.53 24.23
CA THR A 472 12.24 42.45 25.06
C THR A 472 13.14 43.51 25.64
N GLN A 473 14.37 43.15 26.06
CA GLN A 473 15.37 44.10 26.58
C GLN A 473 16.00 44.95 25.46
N HIS A 474 16.14 44.38 24.28
CA HIS A 474 16.74 45.05 23.10
C HIS A 474 15.81 44.90 21.91
N PRO A 475 14.69 45.65 21.84
CA PRO A 475 13.67 45.48 20.84
C PRO A 475 14.17 45.81 19.43
N PRO A 476 14.05 44.88 18.46
CA PRO A 476 14.33 45.18 17.06
C PRO A 476 13.22 46.04 16.45
N THR A 477 13.50 46.62 15.29
CA THR A 477 12.49 47.35 14.53
C THR A 477 11.32 46.44 14.18
N ARG A 478 10.09 46.86 14.54
CA ARG A 478 8.85 46.12 14.21
C ARG A 478 8.30 46.60 12.87
N VAL A 479 7.82 45.64 12.06
CA VAL A 479 7.10 45.88 10.81
C VAL A 479 5.66 45.37 10.93
N PRO A 480 4.68 46.02 10.28
CA PRO A 480 3.28 45.60 10.35
C PRO A 480 3.05 44.16 9.87
N GLY A 481 2.04 43.51 10.44
CA GLY A 481 1.55 42.21 10.02
C GLY A 481 2.09 41.04 10.86
N THR A 482 1.83 39.83 10.36
CA THR A 482 2.16 38.56 11.04
C THR A 482 3.23 37.78 10.30
N ALA A 483 4.26 37.34 11.01
CA ALA A 483 5.25 36.39 10.49
C ALA A 483 5.02 35.00 11.06
N VAL A 484 4.78 34.01 10.19
CA VAL A 484 4.66 32.60 10.56
C VAL A 484 5.96 31.89 10.20
N PHE A 485 6.73 31.46 11.22
CA PHE A 485 7.98 30.72 11.03
C PHE A 485 7.72 29.22 11.15
N LEU A 486 7.80 28.51 10.01
CA LEU A 486 7.67 27.05 10.00
C LEU A 486 8.93 26.40 10.58
N THR A 487 8.71 25.52 11.56
CA THR A 487 9.78 24.75 12.21
C THR A 487 9.43 23.29 12.31
N ALA A 488 10.46 22.43 12.28
CA ALA A 488 10.27 20.99 12.50
C ALA A 488 10.42 20.60 13.99
N ALA A 489 10.89 21.52 14.83
CA ALA A 489 11.06 21.32 16.27
C ALA A 489 10.06 22.18 17.03
N THR A 490 9.46 21.60 18.07
CA THR A 490 8.55 22.31 18.98
C THR A 490 9.27 23.18 20.00
N GLU A 491 10.56 22.91 20.24
CA GLU A 491 11.41 23.64 21.17
C GLU A 491 12.53 24.38 20.44
N GLY A 492 12.91 25.54 20.97
CA GLY A 492 13.97 26.39 20.42
C GLY A 492 13.50 27.40 19.36
N VAL A 493 14.36 28.36 19.08
CA VAL A 493 14.12 29.43 18.12
C VAL A 493 14.35 28.89 16.69
N PRO A 494 13.39 29.04 15.76
CA PRO A 494 13.58 28.61 14.38
C PRO A 494 14.78 29.31 13.70
N HIS A 495 15.57 28.55 12.94
CA HIS A 495 16.68 29.11 12.18
C HIS A 495 16.24 30.24 11.24
N ALA A 496 15.08 30.12 10.62
CA ALA A 496 14.53 31.17 9.74
C ALA A 496 14.30 32.48 10.51
N LEU A 497 13.84 32.41 11.78
CA LEU A 497 13.66 33.60 12.63
C LEU A 497 15.00 34.24 12.97
N LEU A 498 15.98 33.44 13.37
CA LEU A 498 17.35 33.96 13.67
C LEU A 498 18.00 34.59 12.43
N HIS A 499 17.85 33.96 11.27
CA HIS A 499 18.37 34.50 10.01
C HIS A 499 17.68 35.82 9.63
N ASN A 500 16.36 35.88 9.73
CA ASN A 500 15.60 37.10 9.45
C ASN A 500 16.06 38.25 10.36
N LEU A 501 16.15 37.98 11.67
CA LEU A 501 16.56 38.98 12.63
C LEU A 501 18.02 39.40 12.42
N ASN A 502 18.93 38.46 12.13
CA ASN A 502 20.34 38.73 11.96
C ASN A 502 20.65 39.54 10.70
N HIS A 503 19.96 39.24 9.60
CA HIS A 503 20.27 39.87 8.30
C HIS A 503 19.37 41.09 8.00
N ASN A 504 18.05 40.97 8.22
CA ASN A 504 17.09 42.03 7.93
C ASN A 504 16.93 43.02 9.08
N LYS A 505 17.33 42.67 10.32
CA LYS A 505 17.24 43.50 11.53
C LYS A 505 15.82 43.91 11.92
N VAL A 506 14.78 43.21 11.39
CA VAL A 506 13.38 43.52 11.64
C VAL A 506 12.63 42.31 12.17
N LEU A 507 11.53 42.56 12.86
CA LEU A 507 10.60 41.57 13.34
C LEU A 507 9.16 42.05 13.12
N HIS A 508 8.24 41.17 12.75
CA HIS A 508 6.84 41.55 12.59
C HIS A 508 6.18 41.83 13.94
N GLU A 509 5.10 42.59 13.92
CA GLU A 509 4.31 42.91 15.13
C GLU A 509 3.83 41.63 15.82
N ARG A 510 3.44 40.62 15.03
CA ARG A 510 3.06 39.31 15.56
C ARG A 510 3.96 38.23 14.98
N VAL A 511 4.48 37.36 15.82
CA VAL A 511 5.35 36.25 15.48
C VAL A 511 4.67 34.93 15.89
N VAL A 512 4.56 34.02 14.93
CA VAL A 512 3.97 32.70 15.16
C VAL A 512 5.00 31.62 14.80
N LEU A 513 5.30 30.77 15.75
CA LEU A 513 6.16 29.59 15.57
C LEU A 513 5.27 28.40 15.26
N LEU A 514 5.21 27.99 14.00
CA LEU A 514 4.33 26.93 13.55
C LEU A 514 5.07 25.62 13.36
N THR A 515 4.63 24.57 14.05
CA THR A 515 5.10 23.20 13.85
C THR A 515 3.97 22.34 13.31
N VAL A 516 4.22 21.63 12.22
CA VAL A 516 3.30 20.59 11.71
C VAL A 516 3.77 19.24 12.25
N GLN A 517 2.90 18.58 13.01
CA GLN A 517 3.15 17.28 13.63
C GLN A 517 2.25 16.23 13.01
N ASN A 518 2.85 15.14 12.53
CA ASN A 518 2.11 13.99 12.02
C ASN A 518 1.88 12.99 13.13
N GLU A 519 0.61 12.57 13.28
CA GLU A 519 0.17 11.63 14.28
C GLU A 519 0.12 10.19 13.75
N ASP A 520 0.28 9.23 14.64
CA ASP A 520 0.19 7.79 14.33
C ASP A 520 -1.29 7.32 14.17
N ILE A 521 -2.22 8.24 13.85
CA ILE A 521 -3.65 7.99 13.59
C ILE A 521 -4.00 8.48 12.19
N PRO A 522 -5.04 7.91 11.55
CA PRO A 522 -5.40 8.29 10.17
C PRO A 522 -5.83 9.74 10.04
N HIS A 523 -6.75 10.19 10.87
CA HIS A 523 -7.31 11.52 10.85
C HIS A 523 -7.32 12.14 12.24
N VAL A 524 -7.10 13.45 12.30
CA VAL A 524 -7.25 14.29 13.47
C VAL A 524 -8.46 15.19 13.29
N ASP A 525 -9.37 15.20 14.26
CA ASP A 525 -10.55 16.06 14.22
C ASP A 525 -10.16 17.54 14.30
N ASP A 526 -10.95 18.44 13.70
CA ASP A 526 -10.64 19.86 13.69
C ASP A 526 -10.59 20.49 15.09
N SER A 527 -11.31 19.90 16.06
CA SER A 527 -11.26 20.31 17.46
C SER A 527 -9.92 19.99 18.15
N GLU A 528 -9.19 18.98 17.66
CA GLU A 528 -7.87 18.56 18.17
C GLU A 528 -6.74 18.97 17.19
N ARG A 529 -7.07 19.68 16.11
CA ARG A 529 -6.16 20.05 15.02
C ARG A 529 -5.07 21.00 15.45
N LEU A 530 -5.38 21.96 16.33
CA LEU A 530 -4.47 22.99 16.74
C LEU A 530 -4.29 23.03 18.25
N GLU A 531 -3.03 23.14 18.65
CA GLU A 531 -2.62 23.54 19.98
C GLU A 531 -1.99 24.93 19.87
N VAL A 532 -2.59 25.92 20.57
CA VAL A 532 -2.14 27.33 20.53
C VAL A 532 -1.69 27.74 21.90
N GLU A 533 -0.44 28.19 22.01
CA GLU A 533 0.16 28.68 23.26
C GLU A 533 0.67 30.12 23.03
N GLN A 534 0.30 31.03 23.89
CA GLN A 534 0.85 32.40 23.89
C GLN A 534 2.11 32.41 24.74
N LEU A 535 3.28 32.66 24.12
CA LEU A 535 4.58 32.73 24.77
C LEU A 535 4.89 34.13 25.32
N ALA A 536 4.42 35.17 24.61
CA ALA A 536 4.48 36.58 24.95
C ALA A 536 3.34 37.31 24.23
N PRO A 537 3.04 38.58 24.53
CA PRO A 537 1.94 39.31 23.90
C PRO A 537 1.95 39.29 22.36
N ASP A 538 3.15 39.27 21.77
CA ASP A 538 3.41 39.29 20.33
C ASP A 538 3.99 37.98 19.79
N PHE A 539 4.18 36.95 20.65
CA PHE A 539 4.72 35.64 20.30
C PHE A 539 3.76 34.51 20.62
N HIS A 540 3.47 33.69 19.61
CA HIS A 540 2.61 32.52 19.74
C HIS A 540 3.32 31.28 19.22
N ARG A 541 3.06 30.16 19.87
CA ARG A 541 3.39 28.81 19.37
C ARG A 541 2.11 28.17 18.89
N VAL A 542 2.16 27.61 17.69
CA VAL A 542 1.05 26.85 17.10
C VAL A 542 1.58 25.49 16.69
N ILE A 543 0.96 24.42 17.18
CA ILE A 543 1.23 23.06 16.74
C ILE A 543 0.00 22.57 15.97
N ALA A 544 0.20 22.25 14.71
CA ALA A 544 -0.86 21.71 13.85
C ALA A 544 -0.68 20.19 13.74
N HIS A 545 -1.68 19.44 14.22
CA HIS A 545 -1.70 17.98 14.22
C HIS A 545 -2.42 17.44 12.99
N TYR A 546 -1.77 16.52 12.27
CA TYR A 546 -2.35 15.85 11.10
C TYR A 546 -2.19 14.34 11.22
N GLY A 547 -3.23 13.60 10.89
CA GLY A 547 -3.17 12.15 10.76
C GLY A 547 -2.41 11.74 9.49
N PHE A 548 -2.00 10.48 9.41
CA PHE A 548 -1.22 9.98 8.26
C PHE A 548 -2.05 9.86 6.96
N LYS A 549 -3.36 10.12 7.00
CA LYS A 549 -4.24 10.27 5.84
C LYS A 549 -4.73 11.69 5.62
N ASP A 550 -4.45 12.60 6.55
CA ASP A 550 -4.77 14.01 6.38
C ASP A 550 -3.83 14.67 5.38
N GLU A 551 -4.32 15.76 4.79
CA GLU A 551 -3.50 16.65 3.98
C GLU A 551 -3.09 17.85 4.81
N PRO A 552 -1.79 18.08 4.98
CA PRO A 552 -1.35 19.26 5.68
C PRO A 552 -1.67 20.52 4.87
N ASP A 553 -2.68 21.26 5.31
CA ASP A 553 -3.10 22.54 4.77
C ASP A 553 -2.91 23.61 5.85
N VAL A 554 -1.79 24.32 5.78
CA VAL A 554 -1.41 25.30 6.80
C VAL A 554 -2.33 26.52 6.79
N PRO A 555 -2.72 27.13 5.66
CA PRO A 555 -3.69 28.21 5.64
C PRO A 555 -5.00 27.84 6.32
N SER A 556 -5.62 26.72 5.94
CA SER A 556 -6.88 26.26 6.54
C SER A 556 -6.75 25.95 8.04
N ALA A 557 -5.61 25.38 8.48
CA ALA A 557 -5.36 25.17 9.89
C ALA A 557 -5.26 26.50 10.67
N LEU A 558 -4.60 27.52 10.10
CA LEU A 558 -4.50 28.83 10.75
C LEU A 558 -5.85 29.54 10.87
N GLU A 559 -6.82 29.28 9.98
CA GLU A 559 -8.18 29.78 10.13
C GLU A 559 -8.87 29.22 11.37
N LEU A 560 -8.60 27.97 11.75
CA LEU A 560 -9.10 27.36 12.99
C LEU A 560 -8.53 28.02 14.25
N ALA A 561 -7.35 28.66 14.16
CA ALA A 561 -6.74 29.35 15.29
C ALA A 561 -7.60 30.53 15.83
N ARG A 562 -8.55 31.01 15.03
CA ARG A 562 -9.56 32.00 15.46
C ARG A 562 -10.37 31.54 16.67
N GLN A 563 -10.63 30.23 16.75
CA GLN A 563 -11.35 29.63 17.89
C GLN A 563 -10.54 29.73 19.20
N HIS A 564 -9.22 29.92 19.08
CA HIS A 564 -8.29 30.09 20.20
C HIS A 564 -7.89 31.56 20.40
N GLY A 565 -8.63 32.52 19.82
CA GLY A 565 -8.39 33.95 19.96
C GLY A 565 -7.24 34.51 19.11
N LEU A 566 -6.73 33.72 18.15
CA LEU A 566 -5.64 34.13 17.26
C LEU A 566 -6.17 34.29 15.82
N GLU A 567 -6.46 35.54 15.41
CA GLU A 567 -6.95 35.84 14.07
C GLU A 567 -5.79 36.09 13.11
N PHE A 568 -5.90 35.52 11.92
CA PHE A 568 -4.96 35.72 10.80
C PHE A 568 -5.65 36.45 9.64
N SER A 569 -5.02 37.53 9.16
CA SER A 569 -5.28 38.08 7.83
C SER A 569 -4.28 37.51 6.86
N MET A 570 -4.71 36.67 5.93
CA MET A 570 -3.82 36.03 4.96
C MET A 570 -3.07 37.08 4.11
N MET A 571 -3.69 38.23 3.87
CA MET A 571 -3.08 39.35 3.11
C MET A 571 -1.94 40.04 3.87
N GLU A 572 -1.93 39.95 5.20
CA GLU A 572 -0.93 40.56 6.08
C GLU A 572 0.01 39.51 6.72
N THR A 573 -0.12 38.24 6.30
CA THR A 573 0.69 37.15 6.83
C THR A 573 1.81 36.78 5.86
N SER A 574 3.04 36.69 6.36
CA SER A 574 4.21 36.21 5.64
C SER A 574 4.71 34.90 6.27
N PHE A 575 4.99 33.91 5.43
CA PHE A 575 5.47 32.59 5.85
C PHE A 575 6.96 32.49 5.63
N PHE A 576 7.71 32.18 6.67
CA PHE A 576 9.15 32.01 6.63
C PHE A 576 9.52 30.54 6.77
N LEU A 577 10.19 30.00 5.74
CA LEU A 577 10.64 28.61 5.69
C LEU A 577 12.15 28.53 5.63
N SER A 578 12.74 27.54 6.31
CA SER A 578 14.15 27.23 6.17
C SER A 578 14.36 26.16 5.10
N ARG A 579 15.05 26.53 4.01
CA ARG A 579 15.47 25.57 2.97
C ARG A 579 16.86 25.05 3.29
N GLN A 580 16.95 23.75 3.57
CA GLN A 580 18.21 23.12 3.97
C GLN A 580 18.93 22.54 2.75
N THR A 581 20.15 22.99 2.48
CA THR A 581 21.03 22.39 1.49
C THR A 581 22.02 21.45 2.19
N LEU A 582 21.88 20.14 1.95
CA LEU A 582 22.68 19.12 2.59
C LEU A 582 23.98 18.89 1.83
N VAL A 583 25.10 18.94 2.55
CA VAL A 583 26.43 18.65 2.02
C VAL A 583 26.95 17.39 2.70
N PRO A 584 27.15 16.28 1.96
CA PRO A 584 27.77 15.09 2.52
C PRO A 584 29.18 15.37 2.99
N LYS A 585 29.53 14.98 4.20
CA LYS A 585 30.87 15.06 4.77
C LYS A 585 31.26 13.69 5.30
N MET A 586 32.50 13.29 5.19
CA MET A 586 33.01 12.05 5.79
C MET A 586 32.76 12.06 7.30
N GLY A 587 31.62 11.52 7.71
CA GLY A 587 31.20 11.37 9.11
C GLY A 587 31.24 9.91 9.57
N ARG A 588 31.26 9.69 10.90
CA ARG A 588 31.22 8.34 11.50
C ARG A 588 29.81 7.79 11.72
N GLU A 589 28.77 8.58 11.51
CA GLU A 589 27.39 8.23 11.92
C GLU A 589 26.58 7.51 10.85
N MET A 590 26.90 7.72 9.56
CA MET A 590 26.31 7.02 8.42
C MET A 590 27.37 6.78 7.34
N SER A 591 27.28 5.68 6.57
CA SER A 591 28.23 5.43 5.48
C SER A 591 28.08 6.46 4.35
N LEU A 592 29.16 6.85 3.72
CA LEU A 592 29.22 7.93 2.72
C LEU A 592 28.24 7.73 1.55
N TRP A 593 28.08 6.49 1.08
CA TRP A 593 27.14 6.19 0.00
C TRP A 593 25.68 6.45 0.43
N ARG A 594 25.31 6.13 1.67
CA ARG A 594 23.97 6.42 2.21
C ARG A 594 23.76 7.92 2.42
N GLU A 595 24.78 8.67 2.84
CA GLU A 595 24.71 10.13 2.92
C GLU A 595 24.46 10.76 1.56
N LYS A 596 25.15 10.27 0.50
CA LYS A 596 24.89 10.70 -0.87
C LYS A 596 23.46 10.37 -1.32
N VAL A 597 22.98 9.16 -1.04
CA VAL A 597 21.60 8.76 -1.33
C VAL A 597 20.62 9.67 -0.59
N PHE A 598 20.83 9.92 0.70
CA PHE A 598 19.98 10.82 1.49
C PHE A 598 19.97 12.25 0.92
N ALA A 599 21.13 12.78 0.53
CA ALA A 599 21.24 14.11 -0.08
C ALA A 599 20.52 14.19 -1.44
N ILE A 600 20.58 13.11 -2.26
CA ILE A 600 19.82 13.01 -3.52
C ILE A 600 18.32 13.00 -3.22
N MET A 601 17.87 12.17 -2.27
CA MET A 601 16.46 12.10 -1.88
C MET A 601 15.96 13.45 -1.35
N ALA A 602 16.74 14.14 -0.53
CA ALA A 602 16.38 15.45 0.02
C ALA A 602 16.34 16.56 -1.05
N ARG A 603 17.22 16.50 -2.06
CA ARG A 603 17.25 17.45 -3.18
C ARG A 603 16.02 17.30 -4.08
N ASN A 604 15.56 16.07 -4.28
CA ASN A 604 14.40 15.74 -5.12
C ASN A 604 13.08 15.72 -4.34
N ALA A 605 13.10 16.07 -3.05
CA ALA A 605 11.89 16.20 -2.26
C ALA A 605 11.10 17.44 -2.69
N SER A 606 9.78 17.32 -2.76
CA SER A 606 8.87 18.41 -3.07
C SER A 606 9.01 19.57 -2.08
N SER A 607 8.81 20.80 -2.54
CA SER A 607 8.93 21.98 -1.72
C SER A 607 7.96 21.95 -0.52
N ALA A 608 8.39 22.51 0.60
CA ALA A 608 7.53 22.66 1.77
C ALA A 608 6.33 23.57 1.46
N THR A 609 6.54 24.59 0.63
CA THR A 609 5.51 25.53 0.18
C THR A 609 4.33 24.81 -0.48
N GLY A 610 4.60 23.97 -1.49
CA GLY A 610 3.55 23.22 -2.18
C GLY A 610 2.92 22.14 -1.29
N TYR A 611 3.73 21.44 -0.50
CA TYR A 611 3.26 20.38 0.37
C TYR A 611 2.31 20.85 1.48
N PHE A 612 2.55 22.05 2.03
CA PHE A 612 1.71 22.66 3.07
C PHE A 612 0.66 23.62 2.51
N LYS A 613 0.49 23.66 1.19
CA LYS A 613 -0.46 24.52 0.45
C LYS A 613 -0.31 26.02 0.76
N ILE A 614 0.90 26.46 1.09
CA ILE A 614 1.17 27.86 1.43
C ILE A 614 1.15 28.71 0.16
N PRO A 615 0.47 29.88 0.13
CA PRO A 615 0.45 30.77 -1.03
C PRO A 615 1.86 31.22 -1.41
N ALA A 616 2.30 30.93 -2.64
CA ALA A 616 3.67 31.16 -3.09
C ALA A 616 4.11 32.63 -3.03
N ASN A 617 3.17 33.57 -3.19
CA ASN A 617 3.41 35.01 -3.10
C ASN A 617 3.55 35.54 -1.65
N ARG A 618 3.40 34.66 -0.65
CA ARG A 618 3.51 35.00 0.79
C ARG A 618 4.67 34.28 1.47
N VAL A 619 5.53 33.61 0.69
CA VAL A 619 6.63 32.80 1.22
C VAL A 619 7.97 33.51 1.09
N VAL A 620 8.74 33.45 2.16
CA VAL A 620 10.16 33.81 2.20
C VAL A 620 10.94 32.54 2.54
N GLU A 621 11.71 32.02 1.59
CA GLU A 621 12.60 30.88 1.81
C GLU A 621 14.01 31.33 2.17
N LEU A 622 14.48 30.94 3.34
CA LEU A 622 15.84 31.26 3.83
C LEU A 622 16.72 30.01 3.72
N GLY A 623 17.78 30.12 2.91
CA GLY A 623 18.71 29.01 2.64
C GLY A 623 19.67 28.79 3.82
N THR A 624 19.78 27.55 4.30
CA THR A 624 20.80 27.14 5.27
C THR A 624 21.58 25.95 4.75
N ARG A 625 22.90 26.02 4.75
CA ARG A 625 23.79 24.93 4.37
C ARG A 625 24.16 24.10 5.59
N ILE A 626 23.91 22.79 5.53
CA ILE A 626 24.18 21.87 6.64
C ILE A 626 25.10 20.76 6.15
N GLU A 627 26.21 20.56 6.84
CA GLU A 627 27.13 19.44 6.64
C GLU A 627 26.59 18.23 7.43
N LEU A 628 26.46 17.08 6.77
CA LEU A 628 25.96 15.83 7.38
C LEU A 628 27.09 15.00 7.98
#